data_686f9fd83ab8970bb760769a7acd5b56
#
_entry.id   686f9fd83ab8970bb760769a7acd5b56
#
_cell.length_a   1.000
_cell.length_b   1.000
_cell.length_c   1.000
_cell.angle_alpha   90.00
_cell.angle_beta   90.00
_cell.angle_gamma   90.00
#
_symmetry.space_group_name_H-M   'P 1'
#
loop_
_entity.id
_entity.type
_entity.pdbx_description
1 polymer ?
#
loop_
_entity_poly.entity_id
_entity_poly.type
_entity_poly.pdbx_seq_one_letter_code
_entity_poly.pdbx_strand_id
1 'polypeptide(L)'
;ESSPGFVVSAAAGVAILPEEAGSASAALRLADERMYADKGRVHRSQTRDVLMQLLSERAPGLLDHVSGVTELAAAVADVLCLDAEQADETLRAAELHDIGKLAIPDEILDKRGPLDEREWAFMRQHPEIGERILGAAPALAPVAKLVRASHERWDGGGYPDGLAGERVPLGARIVAACDAYDAIISDRCYQHARTPEQALAELRRHSGTQFDPAVVDAVERCVRAGAHAEPPLAAGPAEPAPADAP
;
A
#
# COMPACT_ATOMS: atom_id res chain seq x y z
N GLU A 1 -34.26 -13.88 7.37
CA GLU A 1 -33.15 -14.69 6.81
C GLU A 1 -32.91 -14.21 5.38
N SER A 2 -31.95 -13.31 5.18
CA SER A 2 -31.55 -12.83 3.84
C SER A 2 -30.61 -13.86 3.27
N SER A 3 -30.97 -14.50 2.18
CA SER A 3 -30.07 -15.35 1.40
C SER A 3 -28.86 -14.53 0.96
N PRO A 4 -27.62 -15.07 1.01
CA PRO A 4 -26.46 -14.36 0.50
C PRO A 4 -26.67 -14.08 -0.99
N GLY A 5 -26.66 -12.80 -1.35
CA GLY A 5 -26.84 -12.36 -2.73
C GLY A 5 -25.71 -12.90 -3.61
N PHE A 6 -26.06 -13.53 -4.72
CA PHE A 6 -25.10 -13.99 -5.73
C PHE A 6 -24.64 -12.77 -6.52
N VAL A 7 -23.37 -12.40 -6.41
CA VAL A 7 -22.78 -11.30 -7.18
C VAL A 7 -22.24 -11.87 -8.49
N VAL A 8 -22.81 -11.42 -9.61
CA VAL A 8 -22.30 -11.74 -10.95
C VAL A 8 -21.47 -10.57 -11.43
N SER A 9 -20.20 -10.80 -11.72
CA SER A 9 -19.34 -9.83 -12.41
C SER A 9 -19.11 -10.26 -13.85
N ALA A 10 -19.06 -9.30 -14.76
CA ALA A 10 -18.78 -9.55 -16.17
C ALA A 10 -17.62 -8.64 -16.63
N ALA A 11 -16.70 -9.20 -17.39
CA ALA A 11 -15.68 -8.44 -18.08
C ALA A 11 -16.12 -8.15 -19.51
N ALA A 12 -15.85 -6.95 -20.01
CA ALA A 12 -16.23 -6.52 -21.35
C ALA A 12 -15.06 -5.84 -22.05
N GLY A 13 -14.92 -6.09 -23.35
CA GLY A 13 -14.01 -5.35 -24.22
C GLY A 13 -14.80 -4.69 -25.34
N VAL A 14 -14.50 -3.42 -25.63
CA VAL A 14 -15.14 -2.63 -26.68
C VAL A 14 -14.07 -2.12 -27.64
N ALA A 15 -14.34 -2.15 -28.94
CA ALA A 15 -13.54 -1.51 -29.97
C ALA A 15 -14.44 -0.75 -30.96
N ILE A 16 -14.02 0.47 -31.33
CA ILE A 16 -14.80 1.38 -32.19
C ILE A 16 -14.27 1.32 -33.60
N LEU A 17 -15.19 1.06 -34.57
CA LEU A 17 -14.89 1.08 -35.99
C LEU A 17 -15.37 2.40 -36.60
N PRO A 18 -14.64 2.98 -37.57
CA PRO A 18 -13.28 2.61 -38.03
C PRO A 18 -12.15 3.20 -37.21
N GLU A 19 -12.43 3.92 -36.13
CA GLU A 19 -11.48 4.76 -35.39
C GLU A 19 -10.33 3.97 -34.76
N GLU A 20 -10.62 2.82 -34.18
CA GLU A 20 -9.61 2.00 -33.45
C GLU A 20 -9.19 0.75 -34.24
N ALA A 21 -9.95 0.34 -35.23
CA ALA A 21 -9.64 -0.84 -36.05
C ALA A 21 -10.14 -0.68 -37.49
N GLY A 22 -9.29 -1.03 -38.44
CA GLY A 22 -9.61 -0.92 -39.88
C GLY A 22 -10.46 -2.08 -40.45
N SER A 23 -10.81 -3.08 -39.63
CA SER A 23 -11.65 -4.22 -40.06
C SER A 23 -12.37 -4.84 -38.86
N ALA A 24 -13.47 -5.53 -39.11
CA ALA A 24 -14.23 -6.25 -38.09
C ALA A 24 -13.36 -7.29 -37.34
N SER A 25 -12.47 -8.01 -38.04
CA SER A 25 -11.58 -8.98 -37.43
C SER A 25 -10.54 -8.31 -36.52
N ALA A 26 -10.04 -7.13 -36.88
CA ALA A 26 -9.13 -6.36 -36.03
C ALA A 26 -9.86 -5.79 -34.80
N ALA A 27 -11.08 -5.32 -34.96
CA ALA A 27 -11.91 -4.84 -33.86
C ALA A 27 -12.24 -5.94 -32.85
N LEU A 28 -12.60 -7.14 -33.34
CA LEU A 28 -12.85 -8.29 -32.45
C LEU A 28 -11.60 -8.68 -31.65
N ARG A 29 -10.43 -8.72 -32.27
CA ARG A 29 -9.19 -9.02 -31.53
C ARG A 29 -8.91 -7.97 -30.47
N LEU A 30 -9.05 -6.68 -30.79
CA LEU A 30 -8.85 -5.60 -29.84
C LEU A 30 -9.86 -5.65 -28.69
N ALA A 31 -11.11 -5.97 -28.99
CA ALA A 31 -12.15 -6.17 -27.98
C ALA A 31 -11.84 -7.37 -27.06
N ASP A 32 -11.39 -8.50 -27.63
CA ASP A 32 -10.97 -9.66 -26.84
C ASP A 32 -9.77 -9.36 -25.94
N GLU A 33 -8.75 -8.68 -26.46
CA GLU A 33 -7.59 -8.25 -25.66
C GLU A 33 -8.02 -7.36 -24.49
N ARG A 34 -8.91 -6.40 -24.72
CA ARG A 34 -9.47 -5.52 -23.68
C ARG A 34 -10.33 -6.27 -22.67
N MET A 35 -11.14 -7.22 -23.13
CA MET A 35 -11.94 -8.08 -22.24
C MET A 35 -11.05 -8.94 -21.33
N TYR A 36 -9.99 -9.54 -21.86
CA TYR A 36 -9.04 -10.32 -21.06
C TYR A 36 -8.30 -9.46 -20.06
N ALA A 37 -7.90 -8.24 -20.43
CA ALA A 37 -7.29 -7.28 -19.51
C ALA A 37 -8.25 -6.88 -18.38
N ASP A 38 -9.53 -6.62 -18.73
CA ASP A 38 -10.58 -6.29 -17.77
C ASP A 38 -10.90 -7.46 -16.82
N LYS A 39 -10.99 -8.69 -17.37
CA LYS A 39 -11.16 -9.92 -16.56
C LYS A 39 -10.01 -10.11 -15.57
N GLY A 40 -8.79 -9.84 -15.98
CA GLY A 40 -7.63 -9.86 -15.09
C GLY A 40 -7.74 -8.84 -13.97
N ARG A 41 -8.20 -7.61 -14.25
CA ARG A 41 -8.44 -6.56 -13.28
C ARG A 41 -9.51 -6.94 -12.26
N VAL A 42 -10.66 -7.43 -12.72
CA VAL A 42 -11.76 -7.86 -11.84
C VAL A 42 -11.31 -8.98 -10.92
N HIS A 43 -10.60 -9.96 -11.44
CA HIS A 43 -10.11 -11.08 -10.63
C HIS A 43 -9.07 -10.64 -9.58
N ARG A 44 -8.15 -9.73 -9.95
CA ARG A 44 -7.21 -9.11 -9.02
C ARG A 44 -7.93 -8.35 -7.90
N SER A 45 -8.97 -7.59 -8.25
CA SER A 45 -9.76 -6.83 -7.27
C SER A 45 -10.45 -7.75 -6.26
N GLN A 46 -11.12 -8.81 -6.72
CA GLN A 46 -11.81 -9.76 -5.83
C GLN A 46 -10.85 -10.46 -4.87
N THR A 47 -9.69 -10.91 -5.36
CA THR A 47 -8.66 -11.53 -4.51
C THR A 47 -8.13 -10.54 -3.48
N ARG A 48 -7.85 -9.31 -3.89
CA ARG A 48 -7.44 -8.23 -2.98
C ARG A 48 -8.48 -8.01 -1.89
N ASP A 49 -9.76 -7.87 -2.25
CA ASP A 49 -10.84 -7.57 -1.30
C ASP A 49 -10.96 -8.64 -0.21
N VAL A 50 -10.80 -9.92 -0.57
CA VAL A 50 -10.77 -11.02 0.41
C VAL A 50 -9.54 -10.91 1.32
N LEU A 51 -8.35 -10.62 0.77
CA LEU A 51 -7.14 -10.49 1.57
C LEU A 51 -7.21 -9.28 2.51
N MET A 52 -7.76 -8.15 2.05
CA MET A 52 -7.99 -6.97 2.87
C MET A 52 -9.00 -7.24 3.99
N GLN A 53 -10.06 -7.98 3.72
CA GLN A 53 -11.02 -8.40 4.74
C GLN A 53 -10.35 -9.26 5.83
N LEU A 54 -9.54 -10.23 5.44
CA LEU A 54 -8.80 -11.06 6.40
C LEU A 54 -7.84 -10.23 7.25
N LEU A 55 -7.15 -9.29 6.64
CA LEU A 55 -6.23 -8.38 7.34
C LEU A 55 -6.98 -7.52 8.34
N SER A 56 -8.15 -6.98 7.96
CA SER A 56 -8.98 -6.13 8.82
C SER A 56 -9.54 -6.87 10.04
N GLU A 57 -9.93 -8.13 9.89
CA GLU A 57 -10.43 -8.94 10.98
C GLU A 57 -9.35 -9.29 12.00
N ARG A 58 -8.10 -9.53 11.50
CA ARG A 58 -6.98 -9.87 12.37
C ARG A 58 -6.32 -8.65 13.02
N ALA A 59 -6.26 -7.53 12.32
CA ALA A 59 -5.57 -6.32 12.77
C ALA A 59 -6.36 -5.07 12.38
N PRO A 60 -7.48 -4.75 13.08
CA PRO A 60 -8.37 -3.64 12.72
C PRO A 60 -7.67 -2.29 12.62
N GLY A 61 -6.64 -2.03 13.44
CA GLY A 61 -5.87 -0.78 13.42
C GLY A 61 -4.96 -0.59 12.20
N LEU A 62 -4.79 -1.62 11.34
CA LEU A 62 -4.00 -1.50 10.12
C LEU A 62 -4.73 -0.81 8.97
N LEU A 63 -6.06 -0.81 8.95
CA LEU A 63 -6.83 -0.28 7.80
C LEU A 63 -6.70 1.23 7.61
N ASP A 64 -6.72 2.00 8.69
CA ASP A 64 -6.56 3.46 8.61
C ASP A 64 -5.19 3.82 8.05
N HIS A 65 -4.16 3.12 8.48
CA HIS A 65 -2.79 3.24 7.97
C HIS A 65 -2.70 2.87 6.47
N VAL A 66 -3.32 1.77 6.05
CA VAL A 66 -3.33 1.33 4.65
C VAL A 66 -3.92 2.41 3.73
N SER A 67 -4.99 3.08 4.16
CA SER A 67 -5.61 4.16 3.36
C SER A 67 -4.63 5.31 3.13
N GLY A 68 -3.99 5.81 4.19
CA GLY A 68 -3.03 6.91 4.09
C GLY A 68 -1.84 6.60 3.19
N VAL A 69 -1.25 5.41 3.35
CA VAL A 69 -0.14 4.95 2.50
C VAL A 69 -0.57 4.87 1.04
N THR A 70 -1.76 4.32 0.75
CA THR A 70 -2.25 4.11 -0.61
C THR A 70 -2.56 5.43 -1.31
N GLU A 71 -3.22 6.37 -0.63
CA GLU A 71 -3.53 7.70 -1.16
C GLU A 71 -2.26 8.48 -1.51
N LEU A 72 -1.27 8.47 -0.62
CA LEU A 72 0.01 9.12 -0.87
C LEU A 72 0.78 8.44 -2.00
N ALA A 73 0.78 7.09 -2.05
CA ALA A 73 1.43 6.35 -3.12
C ALA A 73 0.82 6.63 -4.50
N ALA A 74 -0.51 6.84 -4.58
CA ALA A 74 -1.19 7.24 -5.80
C ALA A 74 -0.68 8.60 -6.31
N ALA A 75 -0.66 9.61 -5.42
CA ALA A 75 -0.18 10.94 -5.77
C ALA A 75 1.31 10.93 -6.19
N VAL A 76 2.14 10.12 -5.52
CA VAL A 76 3.56 9.97 -5.85
C VAL A 76 3.74 9.26 -7.19
N ALA A 77 2.95 8.23 -7.49
CA ALA A 77 2.96 7.54 -8.78
C ALA A 77 2.65 8.50 -9.94
N ASP A 78 1.66 9.38 -9.77
CA ASP A 78 1.31 10.42 -10.75
C ASP A 78 2.46 11.42 -10.94
N VAL A 79 3.07 11.90 -9.85
CA VAL A 79 4.20 12.85 -9.90
C VAL A 79 5.42 12.26 -10.58
N LEU A 80 5.66 10.95 -10.42
CA LEU A 80 6.76 10.21 -11.06
C LEU A 80 6.39 9.68 -12.44
N CYS A 81 5.17 9.97 -12.94
CA CYS A 81 4.67 9.58 -14.27
C CYS A 81 4.74 8.06 -14.51
N LEU A 82 4.36 7.24 -13.52
CA LEU A 82 4.24 5.81 -13.71
C LEU A 82 3.14 5.53 -14.76
N ASP A 83 3.36 4.51 -15.58
CA ASP A 83 2.29 4.04 -16.45
C ASP A 83 1.14 3.39 -15.65
N ALA A 84 0.00 3.17 -16.29
CA ALA A 84 -1.21 2.69 -15.61
C ALA A 84 -1.04 1.31 -14.95
N GLU A 85 -0.20 0.43 -15.51
CA GLU A 85 0.07 -0.90 -14.96
C GLU A 85 0.99 -0.78 -13.74
N GLN A 86 2.07 -0.04 -13.84
CA GLN A 86 2.99 0.24 -12.73
C GLN A 86 2.29 0.95 -11.56
N ALA A 87 1.41 1.90 -11.86
CA ALA A 87 0.61 2.58 -10.84
C ALA A 87 -0.35 1.60 -10.14
N ASP A 88 -1.12 0.78 -10.87
CA ASP A 88 -2.02 -0.24 -10.30
C ASP A 88 -1.25 -1.24 -9.42
N GLU A 89 -0.09 -1.73 -9.86
CA GLU A 89 0.76 -2.63 -9.09
C GLU A 89 1.29 -1.97 -7.81
N THR A 90 1.73 -0.71 -7.90
CA THR A 90 2.25 0.05 -6.75
C THR A 90 1.17 0.30 -5.71
N LEU A 91 -0.04 0.69 -6.13
CA LEU A 91 -1.17 0.91 -5.23
C LEU A 91 -1.58 -0.38 -4.51
N ARG A 92 -1.65 -1.50 -5.23
CA ARG A 92 -1.94 -2.80 -4.62
C ARG A 92 -0.83 -3.27 -3.68
N ALA A 93 0.42 -2.96 -4.01
CA ALA A 93 1.53 -3.23 -3.11
C ALA A 93 1.43 -2.36 -1.84
N ALA A 94 1.03 -1.10 -1.94
CA ALA A 94 0.77 -0.24 -0.79
C ALA A 94 -0.36 -0.79 0.11
N GLU A 95 -1.45 -1.29 -0.49
CA GLU A 95 -2.55 -1.91 0.25
C GLU A 95 -2.15 -3.22 0.96
N LEU A 96 -1.28 -4.02 0.35
CA LEU A 96 -0.99 -5.40 0.75
C LEU A 96 0.43 -5.62 1.31
N HIS A 97 1.24 -4.55 1.48
CA HIS A 97 2.64 -4.69 1.91
C HIS A 97 2.78 -5.44 3.24
N ASP A 98 1.81 -5.31 4.10
CA ASP A 98 1.76 -5.90 5.43
C ASP A 98 0.99 -7.24 5.52
N ILE A 99 0.51 -7.78 4.38
CA ILE A 99 -0.31 -9.02 4.38
C ILE A 99 0.40 -10.21 5.04
N GLY A 100 1.71 -10.25 4.99
CA GLY A 100 2.51 -11.31 5.63
C GLY A 100 2.47 -11.27 7.15
N LYS A 101 2.04 -10.17 7.77
CA LYS A 101 1.84 -10.05 9.22
C LYS A 101 0.73 -10.99 9.72
N LEU A 102 -0.15 -11.48 8.83
CA LEU A 102 -1.13 -12.52 9.16
C LEU A 102 -0.50 -13.81 9.75
N ALA A 103 0.74 -14.09 9.43
CA ALA A 103 1.45 -15.27 9.91
C ALA A 103 2.45 -14.97 11.06
N ILE A 104 2.52 -13.72 11.51
CA ILE A 104 3.33 -13.35 12.67
C ILE A 104 2.53 -13.68 13.95
N PRO A 105 3.13 -14.31 14.96
CA PRO A 105 2.48 -14.60 16.24
C PRO A 105 1.96 -13.34 16.94
N ASP A 106 0.77 -13.42 17.57
CA ASP A 106 0.13 -12.29 18.24
C ASP A 106 1.00 -11.72 19.37
N GLU A 107 1.74 -12.60 20.07
CA GLU A 107 2.65 -12.20 21.13
C GLU A 107 3.77 -11.25 20.64
N ILE A 108 4.11 -11.32 19.34
CA ILE A 108 5.08 -10.43 18.70
C ILE A 108 4.38 -9.21 18.14
N LEU A 109 3.24 -9.41 17.44
CA LEU A 109 2.52 -8.35 16.76
C LEU A 109 1.92 -7.32 17.73
N ASP A 110 1.35 -7.79 18.85
CA ASP A 110 0.67 -6.98 19.87
C ASP A 110 1.56 -6.58 21.05
N LYS A 111 2.86 -6.86 20.95
CA LYS A 111 3.80 -6.60 22.05
C LYS A 111 3.86 -5.11 22.39
N ARG A 112 3.55 -4.79 23.65
CA ARG A 112 3.66 -3.42 24.19
C ARG A 112 5.09 -3.05 24.63
N GLY A 113 6.05 -3.09 23.72
CA GLY A 113 7.44 -2.78 24.02
C GLY A 113 8.37 -3.11 22.85
N PRO A 114 9.66 -2.82 22.98
CA PRO A 114 10.60 -3.14 21.91
C PRO A 114 10.68 -4.65 21.67
N LEU A 115 10.79 -5.03 20.41
CA LEU A 115 11.05 -6.42 20.02
C LEU A 115 12.51 -6.76 20.33
N ASP A 116 12.75 -7.97 20.83
CA ASP A 116 14.11 -8.52 20.94
C ASP A 116 14.63 -9.01 19.59
N GLU A 117 15.90 -9.48 19.53
CA GLU A 117 16.52 -9.92 18.28
C GLU A 117 15.78 -11.11 17.63
N ARG A 118 15.22 -12.03 18.42
CA ARG A 118 14.48 -13.20 17.91
C ARG A 118 13.13 -12.79 17.37
N GLU A 119 12.43 -11.94 18.09
CA GLU A 119 11.14 -11.37 17.66
C GLU A 119 11.31 -10.54 16.40
N TRP A 120 12.39 -9.74 16.30
CA TRP A 120 12.75 -9.03 15.08
C TRP A 120 13.04 -9.97 13.91
N ALA A 121 13.70 -11.10 14.14
CA ALA A 121 13.94 -12.09 13.10
C ALA A 121 12.65 -12.69 12.57
N PHE A 122 11.60 -12.86 13.40
CA PHE A 122 10.26 -13.23 12.95
C PHE A 122 9.57 -12.09 12.20
N MET A 123 9.57 -10.88 12.75
CA MET A 123 8.92 -9.73 12.11
C MET A 123 9.47 -9.47 10.72
N ARG A 124 10.79 -9.59 10.51
CA ARG A 124 11.43 -9.39 9.20
C ARG A 124 11.05 -10.43 8.14
N GLN A 125 10.35 -11.50 8.51
CA GLN A 125 9.90 -12.50 7.54
C GLN A 125 8.60 -12.11 6.83
N HIS A 126 7.86 -11.09 7.33
CA HIS A 126 6.56 -10.77 6.76
C HIS A 126 6.59 -10.39 5.27
N PRO A 127 7.63 -9.73 4.68
CA PRO A 127 7.66 -9.48 3.25
C PRO A 127 7.78 -10.77 2.42
N GLU A 128 8.58 -11.74 2.87
CA GLU A 128 8.70 -13.05 2.23
C GLU A 128 7.43 -13.88 2.35
N ILE A 129 6.76 -13.78 3.50
CA ILE A 129 5.46 -14.43 3.72
C ILE A 129 4.41 -13.78 2.84
N GLY A 130 4.40 -12.45 2.75
CA GLY A 130 3.51 -11.68 1.89
C GLY A 130 3.68 -12.06 0.42
N GLU A 131 4.92 -12.14 -0.07
CA GLU A 131 5.21 -12.64 -1.42
C GLU A 131 4.62 -14.04 -1.67
N ARG A 132 4.78 -14.98 -0.74
CA ARG A 132 4.24 -16.34 -0.89
C ARG A 132 2.70 -16.36 -0.91
N ILE A 133 2.06 -15.55 -0.06
CA ILE A 133 0.59 -15.44 -0.02
C ILE A 133 0.08 -14.89 -1.36
N LEU A 134 0.65 -13.78 -1.82
CA LEU A 134 0.22 -13.12 -3.06
C LEU A 134 0.59 -13.93 -4.30
N GLY A 135 1.75 -14.60 -4.29
CA GLY A 135 2.22 -15.46 -5.37
C GLY A 135 1.34 -16.69 -5.63
N ALA A 136 0.48 -17.09 -4.67
CA ALA A 136 -0.51 -18.13 -4.89
C ALA A 136 -1.59 -17.73 -5.92
N ALA A 137 -1.77 -16.42 -6.17
CA ALA A 137 -2.64 -15.89 -7.21
C ALA A 137 -1.78 -15.33 -8.36
N PRO A 138 -1.71 -15.98 -9.55
CA PRO A 138 -0.85 -15.54 -10.65
C PRO A 138 -1.06 -14.08 -11.07
N ALA A 139 -2.29 -13.58 -10.94
CA ALA A 139 -2.65 -12.19 -11.23
C ALA A 139 -1.99 -11.17 -10.27
N LEU A 140 -1.52 -11.59 -9.10
CA LEU A 140 -0.83 -10.75 -8.11
C LEU A 140 0.69 -10.99 -8.07
N ALA A 141 1.24 -11.80 -8.98
CA ALA A 141 2.68 -12.08 -9.00
C ALA A 141 3.58 -10.83 -9.15
N PRO A 142 3.25 -9.80 -9.95
CA PRO A 142 4.02 -8.56 -9.95
C PRO A 142 3.94 -7.82 -8.60
N VAL A 143 2.75 -7.73 -8.01
CA VAL A 143 2.53 -7.11 -6.68
C VAL A 143 3.32 -7.83 -5.60
N ALA A 144 3.38 -9.17 -5.64
CA ALA A 144 4.13 -9.99 -4.70
C ALA A 144 5.63 -9.61 -4.64
N LYS A 145 6.23 -9.29 -5.80
CA LYS A 145 7.62 -8.82 -5.88
C LYS A 145 7.82 -7.46 -5.23
N LEU A 146 6.87 -6.55 -5.40
CA LEU A 146 6.91 -5.23 -4.75
C LEU A 146 6.77 -5.38 -3.23
N VAL A 147 5.85 -6.22 -2.76
CA VAL A 147 5.67 -6.51 -1.33
C VAL A 147 6.92 -7.14 -0.72
N ARG A 148 7.57 -8.09 -1.41
CA ARG A 148 8.86 -8.63 -0.95
C ARG A 148 9.90 -7.54 -0.75
N ALA A 149 9.98 -6.56 -1.65
CA ALA A 149 10.99 -5.51 -1.65
C ALA A 149 10.59 -4.25 -0.85
N SER A 150 9.42 -4.21 -0.20
CA SER A 150 8.90 -3.01 0.50
C SER A 150 9.75 -2.55 1.68
N HIS A 151 10.59 -3.41 2.23
CA HIS A 151 11.52 -3.09 3.33
C HIS A 151 12.99 -3.08 2.89
N GLU A 152 13.23 -3.08 1.59
CA GLU A 152 14.57 -2.81 1.07
C GLU A 152 14.92 -1.32 1.22
N ARG A 153 16.20 -1.03 1.36
CA ARG A 153 16.73 0.32 1.55
C ARG A 153 17.56 0.72 0.34
N TRP A 154 17.58 2.02 0.07
CA TRP A 154 18.38 2.56 -1.04
C TRP A 154 19.87 2.23 -0.90
N ASP A 155 20.41 2.20 0.32
CA ASP A 155 21.80 1.89 0.63
C ASP A 155 22.12 0.37 0.64
N GLY A 156 21.12 -0.50 0.49
CA GLY A 156 21.27 -1.96 0.55
C GLY A 156 21.29 -2.54 1.95
N GLY A 157 21.06 -1.73 2.98
CA GLY A 157 20.96 -2.17 4.38
C GLY A 157 19.58 -2.71 4.76
N GLY A 158 18.68 -2.91 3.79
CA GLY A 158 17.32 -3.41 3.98
C GLY A 158 17.22 -4.94 4.02
N TYR A 159 16.02 -5.44 3.92
CA TYR A 159 15.69 -6.86 3.91
C TYR A 159 14.50 -7.14 3.00
N PRO A 160 14.32 -8.39 2.49
CA PRO A 160 15.06 -9.61 2.80
C PRO A 160 16.32 -9.82 1.93
N ASP A 161 16.44 -9.18 0.75
CA ASP A 161 17.45 -9.51 -0.26
C ASP A 161 18.66 -8.58 -0.25
N GLY A 162 18.63 -7.46 0.49
CA GLY A 162 19.69 -6.46 0.51
C GLY A 162 19.88 -5.77 -0.85
N LEU A 163 18.78 -5.53 -1.57
CA LEU A 163 18.81 -4.79 -2.82
C LEU A 163 19.22 -3.34 -2.56
N ALA A 164 19.98 -2.73 -3.49
CA ALA A 164 20.42 -1.35 -3.34
C ALA A 164 20.12 -0.53 -4.61
N GLY A 165 19.81 0.75 -4.41
CA GLY A 165 19.59 1.72 -5.47
C GLY A 165 18.44 1.28 -6.39
N GLU A 166 18.66 1.40 -7.70
CA GLU A 166 17.65 1.06 -8.71
C GLU A 166 17.35 -0.43 -8.84
N ARG A 167 18.08 -1.32 -8.16
CA ARG A 167 17.72 -2.73 -8.06
C ARG A 167 16.47 -2.96 -7.21
N VAL A 168 16.15 -2.05 -6.31
CA VAL A 168 14.87 -2.03 -5.61
C VAL A 168 13.80 -1.56 -6.60
N PRO A 169 12.74 -2.32 -6.88
CA PRO A 169 11.68 -1.90 -7.80
C PRO A 169 11.09 -0.54 -7.40
N LEU A 170 10.79 0.33 -8.39
CA LEU A 170 10.31 1.69 -8.11
C LEU A 170 9.05 1.70 -7.25
N GLY A 171 8.06 0.83 -7.52
CA GLY A 171 6.86 0.72 -6.70
C GLY A 171 7.17 0.38 -5.24
N ALA A 172 8.14 -0.49 -4.97
CA ALA A 172 8.56 -0.81 -3.60
C ALA A 172 9.24 0.37 -2.91
N ARG A 173 10.07 1.17 -3.63
CA ARG A 173 10.66 2.41 -3.11
C ARG A 173 9.59 3.45 -2.73
N ILE A 174 8.53 3.55 -3.56
CA ILE A 174 7.37 4.42 -3.29
C ILE A 174 6.65 3.95 -2.03
N VAL A 175 6.30 2.66 -1.94
CA VAL A 175 5.62 2.09 -0.77
C VAL A 175 6.42 2.33 0.51
N ALA A 176 7.73 2.06 0.50
CA ALA A 176 8.61 2.26 1.67
C ALA A 176 8.62 3.71 2.18
N ALA A 177 8.67 4.70 1.29
CA ALA A 177 8.67 6.11 1.67
C ALA A 177 7.29 6.58 2.17
N CYS A 178 6.20 6.13 1.53
CA CYS A 178 4.84 6.47 1.91
C CYS A 178 4.46 5.82 3.25
N ASP A 179 4.82 4.55 3.47
CA ASP A 179 4.66 3.85 4.76
C ASP A 179 5.38 4.57 5.89
N ALA A 180 6.65 4.93 5.68
CA ALA A 180 7.42 5.66 6.67
C ALA A 180 6.82 7.05 6.98
N TYR A 181 6.35 7.77 5.99
CA TYR A 181 5.67 9.06 6.16
C TYR A 181 4.42 8.90 7.00
N ASP A 182 3.52 7.99 6.59
CA ASP A 182 2.25 7.74 7.27
C ASP A 182 2.48 7.26 8.72
N ALA A 183 3.46 6.38 8.93
CA ALA A 183 3.84 5.92 10.26
C ALA A 183 4.28 7.04 11.21
N ILE A 184 4.85 8.13 10.69
CA ILE A 184 5.30 9.27 11.48
C ILE A 184 4.16 10.22 11.82
N ILE A 185 3.19 10.42 10.91
CA ILE A 185 2.07 11.34 11.13
C ILE A 185 0.86 10.70 11.80
N SER A 186 0.83 9.36 11.94
CA SER A 186 -0.26 8.63 12.59
C SER A 186 0.03 8.36 14.06
N ASP A 187 -1.01 8.46 14.93
CA ASP A 187 -0.90 8.03 16.32
C ASP A 187 -0.78 6.50 16.38
N ARG A 188 0.27 6.03 17.04
CA ARG A 188 0.49 4.60 17.33
C ARG A 188 0.56 4.38 18.84
N CYS A 189 0.28 3.17 19.31
CA CYS A 189 0.28 2.82 20.73
C CYS A 189 1.55 3.24 21.50
N TYR A 190 2.65 3.50 20.77
CA TYR A 190 3.97 3.82 21.33
C TYR A 190 4.53 5.19 20.90
N GLN A 191 3.85 5.92 20.01
CA GLN A 191 4.35 7.16 19.45
C GLN A 191 3.18 8.09 19.09
N HIS A 192 3.22 9.31 19.62
CA HIS A 192 2.30 10.36 19.19
C HIS A 192 2.58 10.82 17.77
N ALA A 193 1.52 11.12 17.02
CA ALA A 193 1.59 11.71 15.71
C ALA A 193 2.52 12.93 15.70
N ARG A 194 3.36 13.02 14.67
CA ARG A 194 4.23 14.18 14.43
C ARG A 194 3.64 15.00 13.28
N THR A 195 4.06 16.26 13.16
CA THR A 195 3.55 17.10 12.09
C THR A 195 4.07 16.64 10.71
N PRO A 196 3.34 16.96 9.62
CA PRO A 196 3.80 16.69 8.25
C PRO A 196 5.20 17.22 7.96
N GLU A 197 5.55 18.41 8.46
CA GLU A 197 6.87 19.00 8.31
C GLU A 197 7.96 18.19 9.01
N GLN A 198 7.65 17.64 10.20
CA GLN A 198 8.57 16.77 10.92
C GLN A 198 8.77 15.44 10.20
N ALA A 199 7.71 14.87 9.62
CA ALA A 199 7.79 13.67 8.82
C ALA A 199 8.65 13.89 7.56
N LEU A 200 8.41 14.97 6.82
CA LEU A 200 9.23 15.33 5.66
C LEU A 200 10.71 15.57 6.03
N ALA A 201 10.97 16.22 7.15
CA ALA A 201 12.35 16.41 7.63
C ALA A 201 13.05 15.07 7.92
N GLU A 202 12.31 14.09 8.46
CA GLU A 202 12.85 12.75 8.73
C GLU A 202 13.15 11.99 7.42
N LEU A 203 12.21 12.00 6.44
CA LEU A 203 12.43 11.39 5.13
C LEU A 203 13.67 12.01 4.43
N ARG A 204 13.81 13.34 4.46
CA ARG A 204 14.97 14.03 3.87
C ARG A 204 16.27 13.64 4.55
N ARG A 205 16.28 13.50 5.88
CA ARG A 205 17.47 13.09 6.64
C ARG A 205 17.97 11.71 6.19
N HIS A 206 17.06 10.84 5.75
CA HIS A 206 17.36 9.49 5.31
C HIS A 206 17.32 9.32 3.77
N SER A 207 17.21 10.42 3.02
CA SER A 207 17.32 10.42 1.57
C SER A 207 18.73 9.99 1.13
N GLY A 208 18.81 9.11 0.15
CA GLY A 208 20.08 8.53 -0.32
C GLY A 208 20.64 7.41 0.57
N THR A 209 20.00 7.12 1.71
CA THR A 209 20.34 5.99 2.59
C THR A 209 19.17 5.02 2.70
N GLN A 210 18.15 5.32 3.48
CA GLN A 210 16.97 4.48 3.58
C GLN A 210 16.06 4.65 2.35
N PHE A 211 15.86 5.87 1.89
CA PHE A 211 14.91 6.20 0.84
C PHE A 211 15.60 6.68 -0.44
N ASP A 212 14.96 6.38 -1.57
CA ASP A 212 15.32 6.94 -2.87
C ASP A 212 15.13 8.46 -2.87
N PRO A 213 16.16 9.26 -3.21
CA PRO A 213 16.04 10.71 -3.27
C PRO A 213 14.91 11.22 -4.18
N ALA A 214 14.72 10.60 -5.35
CA ALA A 214 13.68 11.01 -6.28
C ALA A 214 12.27 10.76 -5.72
N VAL A 215 12.09 9.67 -4.98
CA VAL A 215 10.84 9.36 -4.30
C VAL A 215 10.59 10.32 -3.15
N VAL A 216 11.61 10.64 -2.35
CA VAL A 216 11.48 11.63 -1.25
C VAL A 216 11.05 12.99 -1.79
N ASP A 217 11.67 13.45 -2.89
CA ASP A 217 11.29 14.72 -3.54
C ASP A 217 9.83 14.69 -4.05
N ALA A 218 9.38 13.56 -4.58
CA ALA A 218 8.00 13.40 -5.04
C ALA A 218 7.00 13.40 -3.86
N VAL A 219 7.29 12.68 -2.77
CA VAL A 219 6.48 12.70 -1.53
C VAL A 219 6.34 14.13 -1.01
N GLU A 220 7.44 14.87 -0.92
CA GLU A 220 7.41 16.27 -0.47
C GLU A 220 6.51 17.15 -1.34
N ARG A 221 6.59 16.99 -2.66
CA ARG A 221 5.74 17.74 -3.61
C ARG A 221 4.26 17.42 -3.38
N CYS A 222 3.92 16.14 -3.21
CA CYS A 222 2.54 15.71 -2.96
C CYS A 222 2.00 16.26 -1.65
N VAL A 223 2.73 16.12 -0.56
CA VAL A 223 2.32 16.61 0.78
C VAL A 223 2.13 18.12 0.78
N ARG A 224 3.05 18.88 0.18
CA ARG A 224 2.94 20.34 0.09
C ARG A 224 1.81 20.82 -0.82
N ALA A 225 1.41 20.02 -1.81
CA ALA A 225 0.26 20.30 -2.65
C ALA A 225 -1.08 19.96 -1.97
N GLY A 226 -1.09 19.42 -0.76
CA GLY A 226 -2.29 19.02 -0.02
C GLY A 226 -2.89 17.70 -0.49
N ALA A 227 -2.12 16.88 -1.18
CA ALA A 227 -2.55 15.57 -1.68
C ALA A 227 -2.72 14.52 -0.56
N HIS A 228 -2.33 14.86 0.67
CA HIS A 228 -2.54 14.05 1.87
C HIS A 228 -3.12 14.97 2.96
N ALA A 229 -4.45 14.98 3.07
CA ALA A 229 -5.14 15.74 4.12
C ALA A 229 -4.85 15.10 5.49
N GLU A 230 -4.57 15.94 6.49
CA GLU A 230 -4.47 15.48 7.88
C GLU A 230 -5.69 14.63 8.24
N PRO A 231 -5.51 13.46 8.90
CA PRO A 231 -6.62 12.80 9.56
C PRO A 231 -7.23 13.81 10.56
N PRO A 232 -8.57 13.92 10.68
CA PRO A 232 -9.19 14.84 11.60
C PRO A 232 -8.64 14.54 13.00
N LEU A 233 -8.05 15.55 13.63
CA LEU A 233 -7.61 15.48 15.03
C LEU A 233 -8.78 14.90 15.83
N ALA A 234 -8.60 13.73 16.43
CA ALA A 234 -9.57 13.11 17.31
C ALA A 234 -9.98 14.18 18.32
N ALA A 235 -11.26 14.54 18.31
CA ALA A 235 -11.79 15.51 19.26
C ALA A 235 -11.42 15.03 20.66
N GLY A 236 -10.58 15.78 21.35
CA GLY A 236 -10.20 15.51 22.73
C GLY A 236 -11.46 15.27 23.57
N PRO A 237 -11.37 14.49 24.65
CA PRO A 237 -12.51 14.17 25.48
C PRO A 237 -13.21 15.49 25.88
N ALA A 238 -14.53 15.54 25.58
CA ALA A 238 -15.36 16.68 25.92
C ALA A 238 -15.18 17.01 27.41
N GLU A 239 -14.82 18.26 27.71
CA GLU A 239 -14.81 18.76 29.09
C GLU A 239 -16.15 18.47 29.75
N PRO A 240 -16.19 17.89 30.95
CA PRO A 240 -17.43 17.68 31.65
C PRO A 240 -18.10 19.05 31.92
N ALA A 241 -19.36 19.17 31.57
CA ALA A 241 -20.16 20.35 31.85
C ALA A 241 -20.09 20.72 33.37
N PRO A 242 -19.98 21.99 33.72
CA PRO A 242 -19.96 22.42 35.12
C PRO A 242 -21.24 21.94 35.81
N ALA A 243 -21.06 21.22 36.94
CA ALA A 243 -22.17 20.86 37.80
C ALA A 243 -22.80 22.14 38.39
N ASP A 244 -24.07 22.36 38.09
CA ASP A 244 -24.90 23.35 38.76
C ASP A 244 -24.85 23.10 40.29
N ALA A 245 -24.32 24.04 41.02
CA ALA A 245 -24.41 24.07 42.47
C ALA A 245 -25.73 24.79 42.90
N PRO A 246 -26.27 24.45 44.06
CA PRO A 246 -27.65 24.64 44.51
C PRO A 246 -28.12 26.08 44.67
#